data_3bbe2e188972e63fe349ce46b26717e4
#
_entry.id   3bbe2e188972e63fe349ce46b26717e4
#
_cell.length_a   1.000
_cell.length_b   1.000
_cell.length_c   1.000
_cell.angle_alpha   90.00
_cell.angle_beta   90.00
_cell.angle_gamma   90.00
#
_symmetry.space_group_name_H-M   'P 1'
#
loop_
_entity.id
_entity.type
_entity.pdbx_description
1 polymer ?
#
loop_
_entity_poly.entity_id
_entity_poly.type
_entity_poly.pdbx_seq_one_letter_code
_entity_poly.pdbx_strand_id
1 'polypeptide(L)'
;MPDRKPLRFARHAQDAIVERQLDQSWIERTVREPEWSRADPRRPHVERRFRVVPEFDGGVLRVACIETADEIRVLTVFFDRDARQPS
;
A
#
# COMPACT_ATOMS: atom_id res chain seq x y z
N MET A 1 -8.85 21.01 10.44
CA MET A 1 -8.50 19.97 9.47
C MET A 1 -7.65 18.92 10.14
N PRO A 2 -8.08 17.70 10.14
CA PRO A 2 -7.19 16.67 10.63
C PRO A 2 -6.01 16.56 9.69
N ASP A 3 -4.83 16.63 10.24
CA ASP A 3 -3.63 16.48 9.46
C ASP A 3 -3.45 15.02 9.09
N ARG A 4 -3.36 14.76 7.80
CA ARG A 4 -3.04 13.42 7.35
C ARG A 4 -1.57 13.17 7.55
N LYS A 5 -1.24 11.99 8.07
CA LYS A 5 0.15 11.62 8.20
C LYS A 5 0.80 11.57 6.82
N PRO A 6 2.02 12.12 6.66
CA PRO A 6 2.70 12.04 5.36
C PRO A 6 3.09 10.60 5.04
N LEU A 7 3.11 10.28 3.75
CA LEU A 7 3.64 9.01 3.28
C LEU A 7 5.13 9.19 3.01
N ARG A 8 5.93 8.24 3.50
CA ARG A 8 7.37 8.19 3.22
C ARG A 8 7.64 6.88 2.49
N PHE A 9 8.32 6.97 1.37
CA PHE A 9 8.56 5.79 0.53
C PHE A 9 9.98 5.28 0.71
N ALA A 10 10.10 4.03 1.15
CA ALA A 10 11.40 3.37 1.21
C ALA A 10 11.95 3.19 -0.20
N ARG A 11 13.25 2.92 -0.31
CA ARG A 11 13.92 2.82 -1.60
C ARG A 11 13.29 1.81 -2.51
N HIS A 12 12.97 0.63 -2.00
CA HIS A 12 12.32 -0.40 -2.81
C HIS A 12 10.97 0.03 -3.35
N ALA A 13 10.20 0.78 -2.54
CA ALA A 13 8.91 1.28 -2.99
C ALA A 13 9.10 2.31 -4.09
N GLN A 14 10.07 3.21 -3.95
CA GLN A 14 10.36 4.20 -4.98
C GLN A 14 10.75 3.55 -6.29
N ASP A 15 11.62 2.53 -6.21
CA ASP A 15 12.07 1.81 -7.40
C ASP A 15 10.90 1.12 -8.10
N ALA A 16 10.03 0.48 -7.33
CA ALA A 16 8.87 -0.21 -7.91
C ALA A 16 7.91 0.75 -8.59
N ILE A 17 7.70 1.92 -7.99
CA ILE A 17 6.82 2.94 -8.57
C ILE A 17 7.33 3.37 -9.95
N VAL A 18 8.64 3.60 -10.04
CA VAL A 18 9.25 4.03 -11.29
C VAL A 18 9.25 2.89 -12.33
N GLU A 19 9.74 1.72 -11.93
CA GLU A 19 9.89 0.59 -12.85
C GLU A 19 8.55 0.11 -13.41
N ARG A 20 7.52 0.10 -12.59
CA ARG A 20 6.21 -0.43 -12.97
C ARG A 20 5.23 0.67 -13.34
N GLN A 21 5.68 1.91 -13.31
CA GLN A 21 4.85 3.07 -13.65
C GLN A 21 3.55 3.08 -12.85
N LEU A 22 3.68 2.89 -11.54
CA LEU A 22 2.52 2.89 -10.66
C LEU A 22 2.07 4.32 -10.39
N ASP A 23 0.77 4.53 -10.45
CA ASP A 23 0.20 5.84 -10.15
C ASP A 23 0.22 6.05 -8.63
N GLN A 24 0.84 7.12 -8.20
CA GLN A 24 0.97 7.39 -6.78
C GLN A 24 -0.37 7.58 -6.08
N SER A 25 -1.37 8.07 -6.80
CA SER A 25 -2.71 8.22 -6.24
C SER A 25 -3.34 6.88 -5.87
N TRP A 26 -3.02 5.82 -6.60
CA TRP A 26 -3.50 4.47 -6.27
C TRP A 26 -2.90 4.00 -4.94
N ILE A 27 -1.62 4.29 -4.75
CA ILE A 27 -0.91 3.91 -3.53
C ILE A 27 -1.49 4.67 -2.35
N GLU A 28 -1.68 5.96 -2.51
CA GLU A 28 -2.24 6.78 -1.45
C GLU A 28 -3.64 6.33 -1.06
N ARG A 29 -4.46 6.03 -2.05
CA ARG A 29 -5.81 5.52 -1.82
C ARG A 29 -5.78 4.20 -1.05
N THR A 30 -4.88 3.30 -1.45
CA THR A 30 -4.75 2.00 -0.81
C THR A 30 -4.31 2.12 0.64
N VAL A 31 -3.37 3.02 0.90
CA VAL A 31 -2.86 3.22 2.25
C VAL A 31 -3.88 3.89 3.15
N ARG A 32 -4.54 4.92 2.66
CA ARG A 32 -5.45 5.71 3.49
C ARG A 32 -6.84 5.13 3.60
N GLU A 33 -7.28 4.38 2.59
CA GLU A 33 -8.62 3.80 2.55
C GLU A 33 -8.56 2.38 2.02
N PRO A 34 -7.88 1.47 2.72
CA PRO A 34 -7.80 0.09 2.26
C PRO A 34 -9.15 -0.59 2.33
N GLU A 35 -9.39 -1.52 1.43
CA GLU A 35 -10.58 -2.35 1.49
C GLU A 35 -10.41 -3.46 2.51
N TRP A 36 -9.18 -3.94 2.69
CA TRP A 36 -8.86 -4.85 3.79
C TRP A 36 -7.37 -4.73 4.09
N SER A 37 -6.98 -5.25 5.26
CA SER A 37 -5.57 -5.26 5.65
C SER A 37 -5.26 -6.53 6.43
N ARG A 38 -3.98 -6.86 6.48
CA ARG A 38 -3.48 -8.01 7.23
C ARG A 38 -2.12 -7.70 7.80
N ALA A 39 -1.82 -8.27 8.96
CA ALA A 39 -0.48 -8.17 9.51
C ALA A 39 0.49 -8.96 8.61
N ASP A 40 1.71 -8.44 8.45
CA ASP A 40 2.75 -9.18 7.75
C ASP A 40 3.17 -10.35 8.62
N PRO A 41 3.20 -11.59 8.07
CA PRO A 41 3.48 -12.77 8.90
C PRO A 41 4.92 -12.85 9.38
N ARG A 42 5.86 -12.10 8.78
CA ARG A 42 7.28 -12.20 9.11
C ARG A 42 7.86 -10.97 9.76
N ARG A 43 7.27 -9.81 9.52
CA ARG A 43 7.84 -8.54 9.99
C ARG A 43 6.90 -7.89 11.00
N PRO A 44 7.33 -7.76 12.27
CA PRO A 44 6.49 -7.09 13.26
C PRO A 44 6.25 -5.64 12.86
N HIS A 45 5.07 -5.16 13.21
CA HIS A 45 4.62 -3.79 12.96
C HIS A 45 4.41 -3.45 11.48
N VAL A 46 4.60 -4.40 10.57
CA VAL A 46 4.30 -4.18 9.15
C VAL A 46 2.90 -4.67 8.86
N GLU A 47 2.13 -3.82 8.21
CA GLU A 47 0.77 -4.14 7.80
C GLU A 47 0.70 -4.15 6.28
N ARG A 48 -0.03 -5.10 5.73
CA ARG A 48 -0.31 -5.16 4.30
C ARG A 48 -1.71 -4.60 4.08
N ARG A 49 -1.81 -3.57 3.25
CA ARG A 49 -3.07 -2.92 2.92
C ARG A 49 -3.40 -3.19 1.46
N PHE A 50 -4.66 -3.52 1.20
CA PHE A 50 -5.10 -3.97 -0.11
C PHE A 50 -6.27 -3.15 -0.59
N ARG A 51 -6.28 -2.86 -1.89
CA ARG A 51 -7.41 -2.19 -2.51
C ARG A 51 -7.48 -2.55 -3.98
N VAL A 52 -8.69 -2.76 -4.48
CA VAL A 52 -8.92 -2.95 -5.91
C VAL A 52 -8.75 -1.61 -6.61
N VAL A 53 -8.02 -1.63 -7.72
CA VAL A 53 -7.77 -0.44 -8.55
C VAL A 53 -8.51 -0.64 -9.87
N PRO A 54 -9.70 -0.03 -10.03
CA PRO A 54 -10.44 -0.19 -11.29
C PRO A 54 -9.68 0.33 -12.51
N GLU A 55 -8.89 1.37 -12.33
CA GLU A 55 -8.09 1.95 -13.40
C GLU A 55 -7.03 0.98 -13.94
N PHE A 56 -6.73 -0.07 -13.20
CA PHE A 56 -5.78 -1.10 -13.61
C PHE A 56 -6.50 -2.44 -13.75
N ASP A 57 -7.56 -2.45 -14.53
CA ASP A 57 -8.37 -3.67 -14.80
C ASP A 57 -8.83 -4.39 -13.54
N GLY A 58 -9.06 -3.66 -12.46
CA GLY A 58 -9.51 -4.29 -11.22
C GLY A 58 -8.44 -5.08 -10.50
N GLY A 59 -7.17 -4.85 -10.82
CA GLY A 59 -6.07 -5.48 -10.09
C GLY A 59 -6.07 -5.04 -8.63
N VAL A 60 -5.56 -5.91 -7.77
CA VAL A 60 -5.48 -5.63 -6.33
C VAL A 60 -4.09 -5.08 -6.02
N LEU A 61 -4.03 -3.83 -5.58
CA LEU A 61 -2.78 -3.23 -5.16
C LEU A 61 -2.52 -3.61 -3.70
N ARG A 62 -1.31 -4.09 -3.45
CA ARG A 62 -0.86 -4.47 -2.12
C ARG A 62 0.26 -3.54 -1.70
N VAL A 63 0.07 -2.88 -0.56
CA VAL A 63 1.06 -1.96 -0.02
C VAL A 63 1.45 -2.43 1.38
N ALA A 64 2.73 -2.73 1.57
CA ALA A 64 3.24 -3.06 2.90
C ALA A 64 3.77 -1.78 3.53
N CYS A 65 3.31 -1.47 4.72
CA CYS A 65 3.66 -0.21 5.36
C CYS A 65 3.77 -0.34 6.87
N ILE A 66 4.43 0.65 7.48
CA ILE A 66 4.51 0.81 8.93
C ILE A 66 3.91 2.16 9.24
N GLU A 67 2.88 2.17 10.06
CA GLU A 67 2.28 3.42 10.50
C GLU A 67 2.73 3.74 11.92
N THR A 68 3.25 4.95 12.10
CA THR A 68 3.64 5.45 13.42
C THR A 68 2.76 6.65 13.75
N ALA A 69 3.02 7.30 14.88
CA ALA A 69 2.29 8.51 15.23
C ALA A 69 2.48 9.64 14.23
N ASP A 70 3.64 9.66 13.55
CA ASP A 70 4.05 10.80 12.73
C ASP A 70 3.96 10.58 11.23
N GLU A 71 4.02 9.34 10.77
CA GLU A 71 4.10 9.07 9.34
C GLU A 71 3.64 7.66 9.01
N ILE A 72 3.43 7.42 7.73
CA ILE A 72 3.20 6.07 7.21
C ILE A 72 4.34 5.78 6.25
N ARG A 73 5.17 4.79 6.59
CA ARG A 73 6.31 4.42 5.77
C ARG A 73 5.91 3.28 4.84
N VAL A 74 5.98 3.53 3.55
CA VAL A 74 5.66 2.54 2.54
C VAL A 74 6.91 1.75 2.19
N LEU A 75 6.88 0.45 2.41
CA LEU A 75 8.04 -0.42 2.21
C LEU A 75 8.04 -1.09 0.86
N THR A 76 6.89 -1.68 0.46
CA THR A 76 6.77 -2.36 -0.83
C THR A 76 5.41 -2.08 -1.43
N VAL A 77 5.35 -2.07 -2.76
CA VAL A 77 4.12 -1.85 -3.52
C VAL A 77 4.13 -2.74 -4.74
N PHE A 78 3.07 -3.50 -4.95
CA PHE A 78 2.92 -4.26 -6.19
C PHE A 78 1.47 -4.73 -6.35
N PHE A 79 1.10 -5.07 -7.58
CA PHE A 79 -0.20 -5.68 -7.82
C PHE A 79 -0.08 -7.17 -7.50
N ASP A 80 -0.96 -7.65 -6.62
CA ASP A 80 -0.94 -9.02 -6.14
C ASP A 80 -2.05 -9.81 -6.82
N ARG A 81 -1.65 -10.71 -7.73
CA ARG A 81 -2.61 -11.51 -8.48
C ARG A 81 -3.31 -12.56 -7.63
N ASP A 82 -2.69 -12.93 -6.53
CA ASP A 82 -3.23 -13.96 -5.66
C ASP A 82 -4.08 -13.40 -4.52
N ALA A 83 -4.10 -12.08 -4.36
CA ALA A 83 -4.86 -11.47 -3.28
C ALA A 83 -6.35 -11.65 -3.51
N ARG A 84 -7.04 -12.04 -2.44
CA ARG A 84 -8.50 -12.19 -2.47
C ARG A 84 -9.08 -11.44 -1.28
N GLN A 85 -10.16 -10.73 -1.54
CA GLN A 85 -10.87 -10.04 -0.48
C GLN A 85 -11.45 -11.08 0.48
N PRO A 86 -11.26 -10.90 1.79
CA PRO A 86 -11.85 -11.82 2.77
C PRO A 86 -13.38 -11.82 2.65
N SER A 87 -13.95 -12.99 2.77
CA SER A 87 -15.40 -13.12 2.73
C SER A 87 -15.99 -13.17 4.13
#